data_64a6acbfc6dd229cebf4ef6c309f8e54
#
_entry.id   64a6acbfc6dd229cebf4ef6c309f8e54
#
_cell.length_a   1.000
_cell.length_b   1.000
_cell.length_c   1.000
_cell.angle_alpha   90.00
_cell.angle_beta   90.00
_cell.angle_gamma   90.00
#
_symmetry.space_group_name_H-M   'P 1'
#
loop_
_entity.id
_entity.type
_entity.pdbx_description
1 polymer ?
#
loop_
_entity_poly.entity_id
_entity_poly.type
_entity_poly.pdbx_seq_one_letter_code
_entity_poly.pdbx_strand_id
1 'polypeptide(L)'
;DFMAIVLYSDYESIGTVETGSELVNKLISNIEWGMKGNFLDVPTDCPQRDERMGWTGDTQVFSATASYLADTYAFYRKYLYDLYQEQLLAGGMVPEIVPTFGPTKCSCAWGDAACIIPWNVYLFSGDKTILENQIESMKAWVDYIRRIDGDHHGWRQVFHYGDWLALDRTGAAAKQRVWSD
;
A
#
# COMPACT_ATOMS: atom_id res chain seq x y z
N ASP A 1 -33.01 20.53 -0.29
CA ASP A 1 -32.46 19.44 0.57
C ASP A 1 -31.15 18.93 -0.03
N PHE A 2 -30.23 18.60 0.83
CA PHE A 2 -28.94 17.96 0.44
C PHE A 2 -28.94 16.55 0.96
N MET A 3 -28.47 15.60 0.14
CA MET A 3 -28.30 14.21 0.51
C MET A 3 -26.84 13.81 0.30
N ALA A 4 -26.17 13.32 1.34
CA ALA A 4 -24.84 12.76 1.25
C ALA A 4 -24.94 11.27 0.85
N ILE A 5 -24.16 10.87 -0.15
CA ILE A 5 -24.08 9.48 -0.62
C ILE A 5 -22.66 9.01 -0.38
N VAL A 6 -22.50 7.91 0.37
CA VAL A 6 -21.22 7.26 0.58
C VAL A 6 -21.02 6.22 -0.51
N LEU A 7 -19.87 6.32 -1.21
CA LEU A 7 -19.46 5.38 -2.25
C LEU A 7 -18.15 4.71 -1.83
N TYR A 8 -18.10 3.40 -1.91
CA TYR A 8 -16.89 2.60 -1.69
C TYR A 8 -17.02 1.26 -2.43
N SER A 9 -15.88 0.57 -2.63
CA SER A 9 -15.88 -0.77 -3.22
C SER A 9 -16.65 -1.73 -2.33
N ASP A 10 -17.42 -2.62 -2.96
CA ASP A 10 -18.23 -3.62 -2.26
C ASP A 10 -17.32 -4.68 -1.63
N TYR A 11 -17.25 -4.69 -0.30
CA TYR A 11 -16.58 -5.69 0.51
C TYR A 11 -17.36 -5.96 1.79
N GLU A 12 -17.37 -7.20 2.22
CA GLU A 12 -18.03 -7.61 3.46
C GLU A 12 -17.20 -7.21 4.68
N SER A 13 -17.82 -6.60 5.69
CA SER A 13 -17.18 -6.40 6.99
C SER A 13 -17.17 -7.73 7.75
N ILE A 14 -15.99 -8.23 8.06
CA ILE A 14 -15.79 -9.54 8.72
C ILE A 14 -15.18 -9.43 10.11
N GLY A 15 -14.62 -8.27 10.45
CA GLY A 15 -13.98 -8.02 11.74
C GLY A 15 -14.68 -6.92 12.54
N THR A 16 -14.88 -7.16 13.82
CA THR A 16 -15.37 -6.17 14.77
C THR A 16 -14.50 -6.18 16.01
N VAL A 17 -14.19 -5.00 16.53
CA VAL A 17 -13.45 -4.83 17.78
C VAL A 17 -14.27 -3.95 18.72
N GLU A 18 -14.59 -4.48 19.88
CA GLU A 18 -15.25 -3.73 20.95
C GLU A 18 -14.41 -3.85 22.23
N THR A 19 -14.17 -2.74 22.88
CA THR A 19 -13.37 -2.63 24.10
C THR A 19 -14.12 -1.87 25.19
N GLY A 20 -13.62 -1.96 26.43
CA GLY A 20 -14.14 -1.13 27.53
C GLY A 20 -13.79 0.36 27.44
N SER A 21 -13.09 0.82 26.42
CA SER A 21 -12.68 2.22 26.21
C SER A 21 -13.44 2.85 25.04
N GLU A 22 -14.27 3.84 25.32
CA GLU A 22 -14.99 4.60 24.28
C GLU A 22 -14.05 5.26 23.26
N LEU A 23 -12.87 5.72 23.70
CA LEU A 23 -11.89 6.34 22.80
C LEU A 23 -11.30 5.33 21.82
N VAL A 24 -11.02 4.11 22.28
CA VAL A 24 -10.53 3.03 21.39
C VAL A 24 -11.61 2.61 20.41
N ASN A 25 -12.85 2.45 20.87
CA ASN A 25 -13.99 2.10 20.00
C ASN A 25 -14.23 3.20 18.95
N LYS A 26 -14.07 4.47 19.33
CA LYS A 26 -14.17 5.59 18.38
C LYS A 26 -13.03 5.57 17.37
N LEU A 27 -11.80 5.24 17.78
CA LEU A 27 -10.67 5.06 16.87
C LEU A 27 -10.94 3.97 15.84
N ILE A 28 -11.43 2.80 16.26
CA ILE A 28 -11.78 1.70 15.37
C ILE A 28 -12.82 2.16 14.34
N SER A 29 -13.89 2.80 14.80
CA SER A 29 -14.92 3.36 13.90
C SER A 29 -14.33 4.36 12.89
N ASN A 30 -13.40 5.21 13.32
CA ASN A 30 -12.74 6.15 12.42
C ASN A 30 -11.86 5.44 11.37
N ILE A 31 -11.19 4.34 11.75
CA ILE A 31 -10.39 3.52 10.82
C ILE A 31 -11.29 2.90 9.75
N GLU A 32 -12.45 2.33 10.15
CA GLU A 32 -13.42 1.77 9.21
C GLU A 32 -13.97 2.82 8.23
N TRP A 33 -14.32 4.01 8.72
CA TRP A 33 -14.78 5.11 7.88
C TRP A 33 -13.66 5.66 6.98
N GLY A 34 -12.42 5.73 7.48
CA GLY A 34 -11.26 6.07 6.68
C GLY A 34 -11.03 5.08 5.54
N MET A 35 -11.16 3.78 5.82
CA MET A 35 -11.08 2.73 4.81
C MET A 35 -12.18 2.90 3.74
N LYS A 36 -13.43 3.09 4.14
CA LYS A 36 -14.55 3.33 3.20
C LYS A 36 -14.32 4.55 2.33
N GLY A 37 -13.77 5.63 2.89
CA GLY A 37 -13.46 6.85 2.14
C GLY A 37 -12.32 6.69 1.13
N ASN A 38 -11.43 5.71 1.32
CA ASN A 38 -10.25 5.50 0.49
C ASN A 38 -10.36 4.29 -0.45
N PHE A 39 -11.17 3.30 -0.11
CA PHE A 39 -11.29 2.07 -0.90
C PHE A 39 -12.42 2.19 -1.92
N LEU A 40 -12.14 2.87 -3.03
CA LEU A 40 -13.01 2.97 -4.18
C LEU A 40 -12.22 2.61 -5.43
N ASP A 41 -12.35 1.37 -5.88
CA ASP A 41 -11.64 0.77 -7.01
C ASP A 41 -10.12 0.58 -6.76
N VAL A 42 -9.44 1.58 -6.22
CA VAL A 42 -8.04 1.51 -5.76
C VAL A 42 -7.94 2.00 -4.31
N PRO A 43 -6.93 1.54 -3.55
CA PRO A 43 -6.69 2.03 -2.19
C PRO A 43 -5.97 3.38 -2.25
N THR A 44 -6.71 4.47 -2.13
CA THR A 44 -6.14 5.82 -2.14
C THR A 44 -5.56 6.21 -0.76
N ASP A 45 -4.60 7.13 -0.77
CA ASP A 45 -3.95 7.64 0.44
C ASP A 45 -4.84 8.55 1.27
N CYS A 46 -5.68 9.35 0.60
CA CYS A 46 -6.52 10.34 1.27
C CYS A 46 -7.77 10.70 0.46
N PRO A 47 -8.97 10.80 1.10
CA PRO A 47 -10.18 11.20 0.39
C PRO A 47 -10.46 12.71 0.44
N GLN A 48 -9.79 13.48 1.31
CA GLN A 48 -10.19 14.83 1.73
C GLN A 48 -9.43 15.97 1.05
N ARG A 49 -8.41 15.69 0.23
CA ARG A 49 -7.59 16.71 -0.45
C ARG A 49 -7.33 16.33 -1.92
N ASP A 50 -6.74 17.24 -2.67
CA ASP A 50 -6.41 17.05 -4.10
C ASP A 50 -5.15 16.17 -4.28
N GLU A 51 -5.24 14.93 -3.90
CA GLU A 51 -4.26 13.87 -4.08
C GLU A 51 -5.00 12.61 -4.52
N ARG A 52 -5.56 11.80 -3.61
CA ARG A 52 -6.43 10.64 -3.88
C ARG A 52 -5.80 9.68 -4.87
N MET A 53 -4.57 9.29 -4.60
CA MET A 53 -3.77 8.42 -5.45
C MET A 53 -3.53 7.09 -4.77
N GLY A 54 -3.39 6.04 -5.56
CA GLY A 54 -3.11 4.68 -5.07
C GLY A 54 -1.65 4.51 -4.66
N TRP A 55 -1.20 5.22 -3.62
CA TRP A 55 0.15 5.11 -3.10
C TRP A 55 0.43 3.70 -2.57
N THR A 56 1.43 3.07 -3.13
CA THR A 56 1.78 1.68 -2.82
C THR A 56 2.30 1.50 -1.40
N GLY A 57 3.03 2.49 -0.87
CA GLY A 57 3.50 2.49 0.52
C GLY A 57 2.36 2.49 1.53
N ASP A 58 1.39 3.40 1.37
CA ASP A 58 0.20 3.49 2.22
C ASP A 58 -0.61 2.20 2.16
N THR A 59 -0.81 1.70 0.94
CA THR A 59 -1.56 0.46 0.71
C THR A 59 -0.92 -0.73 1.39
N GLN A 60 0.39 -0.91 1.26
CA GLN A 60 1.07 -2.06 1.85
C GLN A 60 1.05 -2.03 3.39
N VAL A 61 1.23 -0.85 4.00
CA VAL A 61 1.18 -0.69 5.46
C VAL A 61 -0.22 -0.98 6.00
N PHE A 62 -1.26 -0.54 5.30
CA PHE A 62 -2.65 -0.70 5.74
C PHE A 62 -3.24 -2.08 5.39
N SER A 63 -2.64 -2.85 4.49
CA SER A 63 -3.23 -4.08 3.94
C SER A 63 -3.63 -5.12 4.99
N ALA A 64 -2.81 -5.32 6.02
CA ALA A 64 -3.15 -6.23 7.12
C ALA A 64 -4.33 -5.70 7.94
N THR A 65 -4.34 -4.42 8.29
CA THR A 65 -5.44 -3.78 9.02
C THR A 65 -6.76 -3.89 8.25
N ALA A 66 -6.75 -3.60 6.96
CA ALA A 66 -7.91 -3.74 6.10
C ALA A 66 -8.45 -5.17 6.10
N SER A 67 -7.58 -6.17 6.02
CA SER A 67 -7.94 -7.59 6.00
C SER A 67 -8.42 -8.13 7.36
N TYR A 68 -8.16 -7.43 8.46
CA TYR A 68 -8.81 -7.72 9.74
C TYR A 68 -10.26 -7.21 9.79
N LEU A 69 -10.55 -6.11 9.11
CA LEU A 69 -11.85 -5.44 9.17
C LEU A 69 -12.83 -5.94 8.11
N ALA A 70 -12.31 -6.37 6.95
CA ALA A 70 -13.14 -6.72 5.81
C ALA A 70 -12.54 -7.86 4.97
N ASP A 71 -13.41 -8.54 4.21
CA ASP A 71 -12.95 -9.42 3.13
C ASP A 71 -12.40 -8.56 1.98
N THR A 72 -11.09 -8.41 1.97
CA THR A 72 -10.36 -7.60 1.00
C THR A 72 -9.79 -8.40 -0.16
N TYR A 73 -10.05 -9.72 -0.23
CA TYR A 73 -9.42 -10.60 -1.23
C TYR A 73 -9.65 -10.12 -2.67
N ALA A 74 -10.90 -9.89 -3.05
CA ALA A 74 -11.24 -9.45 -4.40
C ALA A 74 -10.67 -8.07 -4.72
N PHE A 75 -10.71 -7.15 -3.76
CA PHE A 75 -10.18 -5.80 -3.88
C PHE A 75 -8.67 -5.80 -4.12
N TYR A 76 -7.90 -6.48 -3.27
CA TYR A 76 -6.45 -6.55 -3.43
C TYR A 76 -6.03 -7.41 -4.63
N ARG A 77 -6.76 -8.44 -5.00
CA ARG A 77 -6.49 -9.19 -6.22
C ARG A 77 -6.57 -8.30 -7.47
N LYS A 78 -7.55 -7.41 -7.54
CA LYS A 78 -7.68 -6.42 -8.62
C LYS A 78 -6.52 -5.43 -8.59
N TYR A 79 -6.25 -4.83 -7.44
CA TYR A 79 -5.17 -3.86 -7.28
C TYR A 79 -3.79 -4.44 -7.61
N LEU A 80 -3.52 -5.66 -7.19
CA LEU A 80 -2.27 -6.37 -7.50
C LEU A 80 -2.14 -6.72 -8.99
N TYR A 81 -3.25 -6.96 -9.66
CA TYR A 81 -3.25 -7.10 -11.12
C TYR A 81 -2.83 -5.79 -11.79
N ASP A 82 -3.41 -4.67 -11.40
CA ASP A 82 -3.05 -3.35 -11.93
C ASP A 82 -1.57 -3.03 -11.65
N LEU A 83 -1.12 -3.26 -10.42
CA LEU A 83 0.28 -3.07 -10.02
C LEU A 83 1.23 -3.88 -10.91
N TYR A 84 0.89 -5.14 -11.18
CA TYR A 84 1.73 -5.99 -12.03
C TYR A 84 1.75 -5.51 -13.49
N GLN A 85 0.63 -5.04 -14.03
CA GLN A 85 0.61 -4.46 -15.38
C GLN A 85 1.51 -3.21 -15.49
N GLU A 86 1.43 -2.30 -14.53
CA GLU A 86 2.29 -1.13 -14.45
C GLU A 86 3.78 -1.51 -14.28
N GLN A 87 4.07 -2.49 -13.45
CA GLN A 87 5.40 -3.03 -13.22
C GLN A 87 6.02 -3.62 -14.49
N LEU A 88 5.25 -4.33 -15.31
CA LEU A 88 5.69 -4.87 -16.60
C LEU A 88 6.13 -3.75 -17.55
N LEU A 89 5.35 -2.67 -17.63
CA LEU A 89 5.68 -1.50 -18.45
C LEU A 89 6.92 -0.75 -17.91
N ALA A 90 7.17 -0.82 -16.61
CA ALA A 90 8.29 -0.17 -15.94
C ALA A 90 9.55 -1.06 -15.82
N GLY A 91 9.63 -2.19 -16.53
CA GLY A 91 10.80 -3.06 -16.55
C GLY A 91 11.11 -3.74 -15.20
N GLY A 92 10.09 -4.07 -14.44
CA GLY A 92 10.17 -4.71 -13.13
C GLY A 92 10.16 -3.75 -11.93
N MET A 93 10.25 -2.46 -12.18
CA MET A 93 10.09 -1.42 -11.17
C MET A 93 8.64 -1.35 -10.72
N VAL A 94 8.40 -1.38 -9.41
CA VAL A 94 7.07 -1.14 -8.84
C VAL A 94 6.87 0.37 -8.65
N PRO A 95 5.87 0.97 -9.30
CA PRO A 95 5.58 2.39 -9.13
C PRO A 95 5.20 2.77 -7.71
N GLU A 96 5.47 4.02 -7.32
CA GLU A 96 5.01 4.56 -6.04
C GLU A 96 3.49 4.73 -5.98
N ILE A 97 2.86 4.90 -7.14
CA ILE A 97 1.43 5.13 -7.31
C ILE A 97 0.90 4.18 -8.37
N VAL A 98 -0.22 3.54 -8.10
CA VAL A 98 -0.92 2.65 -9.04
C VAL A 98 -2.43 2.97 -9.04
N PRO A 99 -3.03 3.30 -10.19
CA PRO A 99 -2.39 3.48 -11.51
C PRO A 99 -1.52 4.73 -11.59
N THR A 100 -0.54 4.72 -12.52
CA THR A 100 0.37 5.85 -12.74
C THR A 100 -0.25 6.94 -13.61
N PHE A 101 0.23 8.18 -13.43
CA PHE A 101 -0.22 9.36 -14.20
C PHE A 101 0.94 10.04 -14.93
N GLY A 102 1.76 9.29 -15.64
CA GLY A 102 2.92 9.82 -16.38
C GLY A 102 4.24 9.21 -15.92
N PRO A 103 5.36 9.96 -15.96
CA PRO A 103 6.64 9.42 -15.52
C PRO A 103 6.60 8.89 -14.11
N THR A 104 6.89 7.60 -13.95
CA THR A 104 6.80 6.92 -12.66
C THR A 104 8.16 6.84 -11.99
N LYS A 105 8.13 6.72 -10.66
CA LYS A 105 9.25 6.51 -9.78
C LYS A 105 9.00 5.27 -8.94
N CYS A 106 10.04 4.80 -8.28
CA CYS A 106 9.93 3.80 -7.22
C CYS A 106 10.75 4.24 -6.00
N SER A 107 10.39 3.69 -4.87
CA SER A 107 11.16 3.81 -3.63
C SER A 107 11.07 2.49 -2.86
N CYS A 108 12.11 2.18 -2.09
CA CYS A 108 12.02 1.09 -1.11
C CYS A 108 10.86 1.37 -0.13
N ALA A 109 10.34 0.36 0.48
CA ALA A 109 9.11 0.32 1.26
C ALA A 109 7.83 0.54 0.44
N TRP A 110 7.78 1.47 -0.51
CA TRP A 110 6.63 1.63 -1.41
C TRP A 110 6.52 0.44 -2.38
N GLY A 111 7.59 0.15 -3.12
CA GLY A 111 7.61 -0.97 -4.07
C GLY A 111 7.50 -2.35 -3.42
N ASP A 112 7.78 -2.47 -2.12
CA ASP A 112 7.60 -3.71 -1.36
C ASP A 112 6.14 -4.16 -1.30
N ALA A 113 5.20 -3.31 -1.69
CA ALA A 113 3.80 -3.63 -1.90
C ALA A 113 3.59 -4.88 -2.77
N ALA A 114 4.43 -5.07 -3.80
CA ALA A 114 4.39 -6.25 -4.66
C ALA A 114 4.60 -7.58 -3.91
N CYS A 115 5.30 -7.54 -2.76
CA CYS A 115 5.57 -8.71 -1.93
C CYS A 115 4.68 -8.78 -0.69
N ILE A 116 4.47 -7.65 -0.02
CA ILE A 116 3.80 -7.58 1.28
C ILE A 116 2.28 -7.76 1.14
N ILE A 117 1.66 -7.11 0.16
CA ILE A 117 0.21 -7.20 -0.01
C ILE A 117 -0.24 -8.64 -0.33
N PRO A 118 0.31 -9.35 -1.34
CA PRO A 118 -0.12 -10.71 -1.62
C PRO A 118 0.15 -11.66 -0.46
N TRP A 119 1.22 -11.44 0.30
CA TRP A 119 1.49 -12.21 1.51
C TRP A 119 0.44 -11.99 2.60
N ASN A 120 0.09 -10.73 2.88
CA ASN A 120 -0.96 -10.42 3.84
C ASN A 120 -2.31 -11.01 3.41
N VAL A 121 -2.70 -10.83 2.15
CA VAL A 121 -3.95 -11.40 1.63
C VAL A 121 -3.97 -12.92 1.77
N TYR A 122 -2.85 -13.60 1.51
CA TYR A 122 -2.73 -15.04 1.74
C TYR A 122 -2.90 -15.41 3.22
N LEU A 123 -2.27 -14.68 4.14
CA LEU A 123 -2.37 -14.97 5.58
C LEU A 123 -3.81 -14.88 6.09
N PHE A 124 -4.61 -13.97 5.55
CA PHE A 124 -6.00 -13.77 5.98
C PHE A 124 -7.00 -14.68 5.24
N SER A 125 -6.77 -14.97 3.97
CA SER A 125 -7.68 -15.80 3.16
C SER A 125 -7.34 -17.30 3.19
N GLY A 126 -6.07 -17.65 3.41
CA GLY A 126 -5.56 -19.02 3.25
C GLY A 126 -5.45 -19.46 1.77
N ASP A 127 -5.84 -18.61 0.82
CA ASP A 127 -5.86 -18.96 -0.61
C ASP A 127 -4.49 -18.69 -1.25
N LYS A 128 -3.79 -19.76 -1.61
CA LYS A 128 -2.48 -19.71 -2.27
C LYS A 128 -2.53 -19.14 -3.68
N THR A 129 -3.69 -19.12 -4.32
CA THR A 129 -3.85 -18.63 -5.69
C THR A 129 -3.36 -17.19 -5.82
N ILE A 130 -3.53 -16.38 -4.76
CA ILE A 130 -3.02 -15.00 -4.77
C ILE A 130 -1.50 -14.95 -4.89
N LEU A 131 -0.78 -15.85 -4.22
CA LEU A 131 0.68 -15.94 -4.31
C LEU A 131 1.13 -16.49 -5.66
N GLU A 132 0.45 -17.53 -6.15
CA GLU A 132 0.73 -18.13 -7.46
C GLU A 132 0.59 -17.10 -8.59
N ASN A 133 -0.44 -16.26 -8.53
CA ASN A 133 -0.69 -15.20 -9.51
C ASN A 133 0.31 -14.04 -9.41
N GLN A 134 0.95 -13.83 -8.25
CA GLN A 134 1.83 -12.69 -8.01
C GLN A 134 3.32 -13.05 -7.94
N ILE A 135 3.69 -14.33 -7.99
CA ILE A 135 5.08 -14.74 -7.82
C ILE A 135 6.03 -14.08 -8.81
N GLU A 136 5.62 -13.89 -10.06
CA GLU A 136 6.45 -13.25 -11.08
C GLU A 136 6.60 -11.73 -10.80
N SER A 137 5.57 -11.07 -10.32
CA SER A 137 5.65 -9.68 -9.84
C SER A 137 6.60 -9.55 -8.66
N MET A 138 6.48 -10.42 -7.66
CA MET A 138 7.36 -10.46 -6.47
C MET A 138 8.82 -10.65 -6.88
N LYS A 139 9.11 -11.61 -7.75
CA LYS A 139 10.45 -11.86 -8.28
C LYS A 139 11.00 -10.67 -9.06
N ALA A 140 10.17 -10.09 -9.94
CA ALA A 140 10.57 -8.94 -10.75
C ALA A 140 10.96 -7.73 -9.89
N TRP A 141 10.28 -7.49 -8.77
CA TRP A 141 10.65 -6.44 -7.81
C TRP A 141 11.99 -6.72 -7.13
N VAL A 142 12.18 -7.92 -6.61
CA VAL A 142 13.44 -8.32 -5.97
C VAL A 142 14.60 -8.25 -6.98
N ASP A 143 14.41 -8.73 -8.20
CA ASP A 143 15.43 -8.69 -9.25
C ASP A 143 15.70 -7.25 -9.72
N TYR A 144 14.70 -6.37 -9.70
CA TYR A 144 14.90 -4.94 -9.93
C TYR A 144 15.82 -4.34 -8.87
N ILE A 145 15.57 -4.58 -7.58
CA ILE A 145 16.43 -4.11 -6.49
C ILE A 145 17.87 -4.62 -6.67
N ARG A 146 18.04 -5.92 -6.93
CA ARG A 146 19.37 -6.51 -7.17
C ARG A 146 20.10 -5.86 -8.34
N ARG A 147 19.38 -5.52 -9.40
CA ARG A 147 19.96 -4.88 -10.59
C ARG A 147 20.45 -3.46 -10.30
N ILE A 148 19.75 -2.69 -9.47
CA ILE A 148 20.12 -1.29 -9.17
C ILE A 148 21.11 -1.16 -8.02
N ASP A 149 21.15 -2.10 -7.08
CA ASP A 149 21.98 -2.03 -5.87
C ASP A 149 23.18 -3.01 -5.91
N GLY A 150 23.23 -3.87 -6.90
CA GLY A 150 24.31 -4.84 -7.09
C GLY A 150 24.43 -5.81 -5.92
N ASP A 151 25.66 -6.04 -5.46
CA ASP A 151 25.97 -7.02 -4.41
C ASP A 151 25.59 -6.57 -2.99
N HIS A 152 25.10 -5.34 -2.82
CA HIS A 152 24.70 -4.82 -1.51
C HIS A 152 23.37 -5.37 -1.01
N HIS A 153 22.49 -5.83 -1.93
CA HIS A 153 21.17 -6.40 -1.61
C HIS A 153 20.27 -5.49 -0.77
N GLY A 154 20.41 -4.20 -0.93
CA GLY A 154 19.62 -3.19 -0.24
C GLY A 154 19.28 -2.00 -1.15
N TRP A 155 18.75 -0.94 -0.63
CA TRP A 155 18.36 0.26 -1.37
C TRP A 155 19.31 1.42 -1.08
N ARG A 156 20.54 1.41 -1.65
CA ARG A 156 21.60 2.36 -1.30
C ARG A 156 21.93 3.38 -2.38
N GLN A 157 21.62 3.08 -3.63
CA GLN A 157 22.12 3.83 -4.78
C GLN A 157 21.12 4.85 -5.33
N VAL A 158 19.87 4.80 -4.89
CA VAL A 158 18.81 5.62 -5.43
C VAL A 158 18.00 6.28 -4.30
N PHE A 159 17.20 7.29 -4.66
CA PHE A 159 16.35 8.02 -3.74
C PHE A 159 15.38 7.10 -2.97
N HIS A 160 15.18 7.40 -1.70
CA HIS A 160 14.09 6.85 -0.88
C HIS A 160 13.56 7.91 0.08
N TYR A 161 12.36 7.68 0.58
CA TYR A 161 11.71 8.61 1.50
C TYR A 161 12.23 8.51 2.94
N GLY A 162 12.97 7.47 3.27
CA GLY A 162 13.43 7.18 4.62
C GLY A 162 12.27 6.83 5.55
N ASP A 163 12.38 7.26 6.80
CA ASP A 163 11.28 7.22 7.76
C ASP A 163 10.35 8.41 7.47
N TRP A 164 9.29 8.15 6.69
CA TRP A 164 8.37 9.17 6.21
C TRP A 164 7.64 9.83 7.37
N LEU A 165 7.73 11.16 7.46
CA LEU A 165 7.14 11.96 8.53
C LEU A 165 7.63 11.60 9.94
N ALA A 166 8.89 11.18 10.08
CA ALA A 166 9.52 10.92 11.39
C ALA A 166 9.31 12.10 12.35
N LEU A 167 8.66 11.83 13.47
CA LEU A 167 8.22 12.87 14.43
C LEU A 167 9.35 13.40 15.33
N ASP A 168 10.50 12.72 15.35
CA ASP A 168 11.67 13.10 16.16
C ASP A 168 12.50 14.23 15.55
N ARG A 169 12.13 14.73 14.35
CA ARG A 169 12.86 15.78 13.63
C ARG A 169 11.93 16.84 13.05
N THR A 170 12.35 18.09 13.19
CA THR A 170 11.67 19.25 12.61
C THR A 170 12.41 19.76 11.37
N GLY A 171 11.69 20.13 10.30
CA GLY A 171 12.22 20.80 9.12
C GLY A 171 12.74 19.89 8.01
N ALA A 172 13.51 20.48 7.07
CA ALA A 172 14.01 19.81 5.86
C ALA A 172 14.94 18.60 6.13
N ALA A 173 15.54 18.53 7.31
CA ALA A 173 16.38 17.42 7.75
C ALA A 173 15.59 16.12 8.00
N ALA A 174 14.27 16.20 8.22
CA ALA A 174 13.41 15.04 8.36
C ALA A 174 13.23 14.27 7.02
N LYS A 175 13.47 14.94 5.90
CA LYS A 175 13.26 14.38 4.54
C LYS A 175 14.49 13.72 3.93
N GLN A 176 15.66 13.78 4.58
CA GLN A 176 16.91 13.28 4.04
C GLN A 176 17.69 12.48 5.07
N ARG A 177 17.33 11.20 5.26
CA ARG A 177 18.35 10.22 5.58
C ARG A 177 18.78 9.52 4.29
N VAL A 178 19.71 10.11 3.62
CA VAL A 178 20.66 9.33 2.82
C VAL A 178 21.52 8.61 3.86
N TRP A 179 21.55 7.30 3.82
CA TRP A 179 22.49 6.51 4.58
C TRP A 179 23.88 6.91 4.08
N SER A 180 24.58 7.74 4.82
CA SER A 180 26.01 7.88 4.69
C SER A 180 26.62 6.89 5.68
N ASP A 181 27.26 5.86 5.14
CA ASP A 181 28.15 4.86 5.74
C ASP A 181 27.54 3.85 6.71
#